data_b880510e2a4e2c94a172fb64467031c5
#
_entry.id   b880510e2a4e2c94a172fb64467031c5
#
_cell.length_a   1.000
_cell.length_b   1.000
_cell.length_c   1.000
_cell.angle_alpha   90.00
_cell.angle_beta   90.00
_cell.angle_gamma   90.00
#
_symmetry.space_group_name_H-M   'P 1'
#
loop_
_entity.id
_entity.type
_entity.pdbx_description
1 polymer ?
#
loop_
_entity_poly.entity_id
_entity_poly.type
_entity_poly.pdbx_seq_one_letter_code
_entity_poly.pdbx_strand_id
1 'polypeptide(L)'
;ELARKVFGPLERHRILVVGTGEIGALALERLRGSRTAGLTLINRTRERAEEMAAAHREGGGGPVEVRPFEQLEASVIDADVVLTSTAAGEPILDHGVMRRIRAERGGRRPLLLLDLALPRAVDPRAGEIDGVYLKNLDDLAAVIRSNEAQRRDEVPKAEALVQRGTDAYLDWLRGLSVEPTVRDLRDRFERVRREELEELRPGLDAEAFARLDAATRRLIARLLHAPSANLRRDDSLHDPRLLGMLQRLFEEERPGSASEDPEERARESDEDPAHR
;
A
#
# COMPACT_ATOMS: atom_id res chain seq x y z
N GLU A 1 -19.64 9.19 0.42
CA GLU A 1 -19.02 8.80 -0.86
C GLU A 1 -19.92 9.11 -2.05
N LEU A 2 -21.22 8.69 -2.04
CA LEU A 2 -22.16 8.97 -3.13
C LEU A 2 -22.35 10.48 -3.38
N ALA A 3 -22.53 11.27 -2.32
CA ALA A 3 -22.64 12.73 -2.42
C ALA A 3 -21.38 13.35 -3.05
N ARG A 4 -20.19 12.84 -2.71
CA ARG A 4 -18.94 13.28 -3.34
C ARG A 4 -18.83 12.90 -4.83
N LYS A 5 -19.39 11.76 -5.23
CA LYS A 5 -19.45 11.36 -6.64
C LYS A 5 -20.37 12.29 -7.46
N VAL A 6 -21.46 12.76 -6.86
CA VAL A 6 -22.44 13.64 -7.51
C VAL A 6 -21.99 15.10 -7.54
N PHE A 7 -21.47 15.58 -6.42
CA PHE A 7 -21.19 17.02 -6.19
C PHE A 7 -19.69 17.36 -6.13
N GLY A 8 -18.82 16.37 -6.07
CA GLY A 8 -17.40 16.61 -5.77
C GLY A 8 -17.18 16.91 -4.27
N PRO A 9 -16.28 17.84 -3.95
CA PRO A 9 -15.98 18.19 -2.56
C PRO A 9 -17.21 18.78 -1.84
N LEU A 10 -17.49 18.29 -0.61
CA LEU A 10 -18.68 18.70 0.17
C LEU A 10 -18.55 20.07 0.83
N GLU A 11 -17.42 20.72 0.74
CA GLU A 11 -17.10 21.99 1.40
C GLU A 11 -18.03 23.16 1.03
N ARG A 12 -18.65 23.08 -0.14
CA ARG A 12 -19.57 24.11 -0.65
C ARG A 12 -21.05 23.68 -0.58
N HIS A 13 -21.32 22.52 0.02
CA HIS A 13 -22.66 21.94 0.02
C HIS A 13 -23.25 21.89 1.43
N ARG A 14 -24.54 22.20 1.52
CA ARG A 14 -25.31 22.13 2.75
C ARG A 14 -25.94 20.74 2.87
N ILE A 15 -25.78 20.14 4.03
CA ILE A 15 -26.28 18.80 4.32
C ILE A 15 -27.37 18.90 5.39
N LEU A 16 -28.49 18.28 5.11
CA LEU A 16 -29.58 18.10 6.06
C LEU A 16 -29.68 16.62 6.44
N VAL A 17 -29.72 16.34 7.75
CA VAL A 17 -30.03 15.02 8.30
C VAL A 17 -31.36 15.07 8.97
N VAL A 18 -32.27 14.18 8.58
CA VAL A 18 -33.61 14.06 9.14
C VAL A 18 -33.76 12.73 9.86
N GLY A 19 -33.86 12.79 11.18
CA GLY A 19 -33.92 11.62 12.05
C GLY A 19 -32.67 11.40 12.89
N THR A 20 -32.85 10.94 14.13
CA THR A 20 -31.81 10.70 15.13
C THR A 20 -31.65 9.22 15.48
N GLY A 21 -32.05 8.33 14.57
CA GLY A 21 -31.81 6.88 14.69
C GLY A 21 -30.36 6.52 14.43
N GLU A 22 -30.05 5.22 14.51
CA GLU A 22 -28.67 4.68 14.28
C GLU A 22 -28.03 5.16 12.97
N ILE A 23 -28.81 5.19 11.89
CA ILE A 23 -28.31 5.61 10.57
C ILE A 23 -27.99 7.11 10.55
N GLY A 24 -28.85 7.94 11.22
CA GLY A 24 -28.58 9.37 11.37
C GLY A 24 -27.33 9.64 12.20
N ALA A 25 -27.15 8.92 13.30
CA ALA A 25 -25.96 8.99 14.14
C ALA A 25 -24.69 8.58 13.36
N LEU A 26 -24.74 7.47 12.63
CA LEU A 26 -23.63 7.00 11.78
C LEU A 26 -23.29 8.00 10.67
N ALA A 27 -24.30 8.63 10.07
CA ALA A 27 -24.10 9.67 9.06
C ALA A 27 -23.35 10.87 9.64
N LEU A 28 -23.76 11.37 10.82
CA LEU A 28 -23.07 12.47 11.51
C LEU A 28 -21.63 12.08 11.90
N GLU A 29 -21.42 10.86 12.37
CA GLU A 29 -20.09 10.36 12.69
C GLU A 29 -19.17 10.38 11.46
N ARG A 30 -19.65 9.92 10.31
CA ARG A 30 -18.91 9.93 9.05
C ARG A 30 -18.66 11.33 8.48
N LEU A 31 -19.44 12.31 8.91
CA LEU A 31 -19.26 13.72 8.53
C LEU A 31 -18.28 14.47 9.44
N ARG A 32 -17.86 13.91 10.59
CA ARG A 32 -16.97 14.58 11.56
C ARG A 32 -15.68 15.13 10.92
N GLY A 33 -15.06 14.43 10.04
CA GLY A 33 -13.84 14.88 9.36
C GLY A 33 -14.07 15.65 8.04
N SER A 34 -15.34 15.91 7.69
CA SER A 34 -15.70 16.55 6.42
C SER A 34 -16.06 18.01 6.65
N ARG A 35 -15.39 18.92 5.93
CA ARG A 35 -15.86 20.31 5.86
C ARG A 35 -17.10 20.36 4.98
N THR A 36 -18.14 21.05 5.45
CA THR A 36 -19.40 21.30 4.72
C THR A 36 -19.74 22.78 4.81
N ALA A 37 -20.55 23.31 3.88
CA ALA A 37 -21.03 24.69 3.95
C ALA A 37 -22.03 24.91 5.08
N GLY A 38 -22.67 23.84 5.55
CA GLY A 38 -23.58 23.81 6.69
C GLY A 38 -24.08 22.40 6.94
N LEU A 39 -24.32 22.08 8.18
CA LEU A 39 -24.88 20.81 8.62
C LEU A 39 -26.11 21.09 9.51
N THR A 40 -27.25 20.67 9.04
CA THR A 40 -28.54 20.86 9.75
C THR A 40 -29.08 19.50 10.18
N LEU A 41 -29.62 19.44 11.38
CA LEU A 41 -30.25 18.24 11.92
C LEU A 41 -31.72 18.56 12.29
N ILE A 42 -32.62 17.72 11.83
CA ILE A 42 -34.05 17.78 12.17
C ILE A 42 -34.50 16.45 12.75
N ASN A 43 -35.26 16.51 13.83
CA ASN A 43 -35.95 15.35 14.37
C ASN A 43 -37.32 15.78 14.96
N ARG A 44 -38.30 14.87 15.02
CA ARG A 44 -39.61 15.14 15.67
C ARG A 44 -39.42 15.51 17.13
N THR A 45 -38.50 14.85 17.83
CA THR A 45 -38.14 15.17 19.22
C THR A 45 -36.88 16.04 19.16
N ARG A 46 -37.04 17.31 19.49
CA ARG A 46 -35.99 18.33 19.42
C ARG A 46 -34.83 18.01 20.34
N GLU A 47 -35.12 17.56 21.54
CA GLU A 47 -34.12 17.20 22.56
C GLU A 47 -33.16 16.15 22.06
N ARG A 48 -33.65 15.13 21.35
CA ARG A 48 -32.79 14.09 20.72
C ARG A 48 -31.91 14.66 19.63
N ALA A 49 -32.37 15.65 18.90
CA ALA A 49 -31.55 16.30 17.88
C ALA A 49 -30.44 17.15 18.53
N GLU A 50 -30.75 17.85 19.62
CA GLU A 50 -29.79 18.64 20.39
C GLU A 50 -28.72 17.75 21.04
N GLU A 51 -29.09 16.64 21.66
CA GLU A 51 -28.18 15.64 22.21
C GLU A 51 -27.24 15.09 21.15
N MET A 52 -27.75 14.71 19.98
CA MET A 52 -26.96 14.19 18.88
C MET A 52 -26.03 15.26 18.31
N ALA A 53 -26.47 16.51 18.20
CA ALA A 53 -25.63 17.62 17.75
C ALA A 53 -24.51 17.93 18.77
N ALA A 54 -24.79 17.81 20.07
CA ALA A 54 -23.79 17.95 21.13
C ALA A 54 -22.71 16.83 21.03
N ALA A 55 -23.14 15.58 20.95
CA ALA A 55 -22.24 14.42 20.78
C ALA A 55 -21.40 14.52 19.52
N HIS A 56 -21.93 15.04 18.43
CA HIS A 56 -21.16 15.29 17.20
C HIS A 56 -20.04 16.30 17.45
N ARG A 57 -20.31 17.41 18.12
CA ARG A 57 -19.33 18.47 18.44
C ARG A 57 -18.25 17.98 19.40
N GLU A 58 -18.66 17.27 20.47
CA GLU A 58 -17.73 16.68 21.44
C GLU A 58 -16.78 15.67 20.78
N GLY A 59 -17.26 14.94 19.77
CA GLY A 59 -16.45 14.03 18.97
C GLY A 59 -15.55 14.70 17.92
N GLY A 60 -15.39 16.03 17.99
CA GLY A 60 -14.52 16.79 17.05
C GLY A 60 -15.20 17.16 15.73
N GLY A 61 -16.52 17.02 15.63
CA GLY A 61 -17.30 17.48 14.48
C GLY A 61 -17.50 19.00 14.45
N GLY A 62 -17.85 19.52 13.27
CA GLY A 62 -18.19 20.92 13.09
C GLY A 62 -19.53 21.32 13.73
N PRO A 63 -19.93 22.61 13.63
CA PRO A 63 -21.21 23.07 14.13
C PRO A 63 -22.38 22.41 13.40
N VAL A 64 -23.41 22.01 14.17
CA VAL A 64 -24.65 21.46 13.66
C VAL A 64 -25.77 22.40 14.07
N GLU A 65 -26.54 22.88 13.12
CA GLU A 65 -27.75 23.65 13.36
C GLU A 65 -28.94 22.70 13.60
N VAL A 66 -29.59 22.79 14.73
CA VAL A 66 -30.80 22.02 15.01
C VAL A 66 -32.01 22.87 14.68
N ARG A 67 -32.86 22.39 13.77
CA ARG A 67 -34.13 23.06 13.41
C ARG A 67 -35.33 22.24 13.84
N PRO A 68 -36.46 22.89 14.18
CA PRO A 68 -37.70 22.19 14.49
C PRO A 68 -38.28 21.48 13.25
N PHE A 69 -39.09 20.44 13.48
CA PHE A 69 -39.63 19.61 12.41
C PHE A 69 -40.54 20.38 11.43
N GLU A 70 -41.20 21.41 11.89
CA GLU A 70 -42.06 22.32 11.13
C GLU A 70 -41.28 23.09 10.05
N GLN A 71 -39.97 23.20 10.22
CA GLN A 71 -39.09 23.83 9.24
C GLN A 71 -38.48 22.82 8.21
N LEU A 72 -39.04 21.60 8.12
CA LEU A 72 -38.50 20.57 7.24
C LEU A 72 -38.46 21.05 5.77
N GLU A 73 -39.56 21.57 5.23
CA GLU A 73 -39.60 22.02 3.82
C GLU A 73 -38.57 23.13 3.57
N ALA A 74 -38.51 24.15 4.42
CA ALA A 74 -37.53 25.23 4.32
C ALA A 74 -36.09 24.72 4.39
N SER A 75 -35.83 23.75 5.24
CA SER A 75 -34.50 23.14 5.37
C SER A 75 -34.10 22.29 4.17
N VAL A 76 -35.03 21.60 3.52
CA VAL A 76 -34.80 20.89 2.26
C VAL A 76 -34.55 21.85 1.11
N ILE A 77 -35.24 23.02 1.09
CA ILE A 77 -34.98 24.09 0.10
C ILE A 77 -33.54 24.58 0.22
N ASP A 78 -33.01 24.76 1.42
CA ASP A 78 -31.66 25.23 1.69
C ASP A 78 -30.56 24.18 1.41
N ALA A 79 -30.89 22.90 1.56
CA ALA A 79 -29.90 21.81 1.47
C ALA A 79 -29.57 21.39 0.03
N ASP A 80 -28.38 20.89 -0.19
CA ASP A 80 -27.96 20.24 -1.43
C ASP A 80 -28.04 18.72 -1.31
N VAL A 81 -27.82 18.20 -0.11
CA VAL A 81 -27.90 16.78 0.23
C VAL A 81 -28.85 16.62 1.43
N VAL A 82 -29.84 15.79 1.29
CA VAL A 82 -30.78 15.43 2.38
C VAL A 82 -30.65 13.93 2.63
N LEU A 83 -30.44 13.58 3.88
CA LEU A 83 -30.44 12.20 4.35
C LEU A 83 -31.64 12.02 5.29
N THR A 84 -32.52 11.09 4.96
CA THR A 84 -33.65 10.73 5.81
C THR A 84 -33.43 9.36 6.45
N SER A 85 -33.62 9.30 7.78
CA SER A 85 -33.49 8.08 8.59
C SER A 85 -34.52 8.03 9.69
N THR A 86 -35.78 8.33 9.35
CA THR A 86 -36.89 8.36 10.30
C THR A 86 -37.70 7.07 10.25
N ALA A 87 -38.28 6.67 11.38
CA ALA A 87 -39.25 5.58 11.43
C ALA A 87 -40.69 6.14 11.29
N ALA A 88 -40.97 6.84 10.20
CA ALA A 88 -42.31 7.36 9.93
C ALA A 88 -43.16 6.30 9.23
N GLY A 89 -44.41 6.15 9.59
CA GLY A 89 -45.33 5.23 8.90
C GLY A 89 -45.73 5.69 7.50
N GLU A 90 -45.65 6.99 7.23
CA GLU A 90 -45.97 7.64 5.97
C GLU A 90 -44.80 8.53 5.52
N PRO A 91 -44.66 8.75 4.20
CA PRO A 91 -43.65 9.65 3.66
C PRO A 91 -43.81 11.07 4.23
N ILE A 92 -42.74 11.62 4.81
CA ILE A 92 -42.67 12.99 5.30
C ILE A 92 -42.38 14.01 4.18
N LEU A 93 -41.84 13.53 3.06
CA LEU A 93 -41.65 14.29 1.84
C LEU A 93 -42.42 13.61 0.71
N ASP A 94 -43.71 13.93 0.62
CA ASP A 94 -44.57 13.45 -0.46
C ASP A 94 -44.27 14.15 -1.78
N HIS A 95 -44.80 13.61 -2.89
CA HIS A 95 -44.59 14.15 -4.22
C HIS A 95 -45.04 15.62 -4.36
N GLY A 96 -46.15 16.03 -3.70
CA GLY A 96 -46.66 17.40 -3.76
C GLY A 96 -45.70 18.37 -3.04
N VAL A 97 -45.25 18.01 -1.86
CA VAL A 97 -44.23 18.74 -1.08
C VAL A 97 -42.95 18.88 -1.92
N MET A 98 -42.48 17.82 -2.53
CA MET A 98 -41.25 17.85 -3.31
C MET A 98 -41.36 18.73 -4.56
N ARG A 99 -42.50 18.77 -5.22
CA ARG A 99 -42.77 19.72 -6.31
C ARG A 99 -42.70 21.18 -5.87
N ARG A 100 -43.28 21.53 -4.72
CA ARG A 100 -43.19 22.87 -4.16
C ARG A 100 -41.75 23.25 -3.83
N ILE A 101 -41.05 22.38 -3.11
CA ILE A 101 -39.61 22.56 -2.80
C ILE A 101 -38.82 22.81 -4.10
N ARG A 102 -39.04 22.01 -5.12
CA ARG A 102 -38.32 22.16 -6.40
C ARG A 102 -38.61 23.48 -7.10
N ALA A 103 -39.87 23.95 -7.06
CA ALA A 103 -40.23 25.23 -7.63
C ALA A 103 -39.55 26.41 -6.88
N GLU A 104 -39.51 26.37 -5.56
CA GLU A 104 -38.88 27.42 -4.74
C GLU A 104 -37.35 27.42 -4.89
N ARG A 105 -36.70 26.27 -5.14
CA ARG A 105 -35.26 26.18 -5.45
C ARG A 105 -34.89 26.78 -6.81
N GLY A 106 -35.84 27.19 -7.63
CA GLY A 106 -35.63 27.86 -8.91
C GLY A 106 -34.92 27.01 -9.97
N GLY A 107 -34.95 25.70 -9.86
CA GLY A 107 -34.50 24.75 -10.89
C GLY A 107 -32.98 24.64 -11.15
N ARG A 108 -32.15 25.51 -10.58
CA ARG A 108 -30.72 25.60 -10.91
C ARG A 108 -29.79 24.73 -10.07
N ARG A 109 -30.23 24.34 -8.88
CA ARG A 109 -29.39 23.56 -7.94
C ARG A 109 -29.93 22.13 -7.83
N PRO A 110 -29.15 21.11 -8.14
CA PRO A 110 -29.55 19.73 -7.94
C PRO A 110 -29.77 19.44 -6.45
N LEU A 111 -30.67 18.50 -6.16
CA LEU A 111 -30.97 18.02 -4.82
C LEU A 111 -30.76 16.51 -4.79
N LEU A 112 -29.84 16.04 -3.93
CA LEU A 112 -29.66 14.62 -3.65
C LEU A 112 -30.43 14.23 -2.40
N LEU A 113 -31.37 13.32 -2.56
CA LEU A 113 -32.13 12.70 -1.46
C LEU A 113 -31.62 11.29 -1.23
N LEU A 114 -31.14 11.03 -0.04
CA LEU A 114 -30.71 9.70 0.43
C LEU A 114 -31.76 9.19 1.41
N ASP A 115 -32.74 8.44 0.91
CA ASP A 115 -33.79 7.86 1.78
C ASP A 115 -33.35 6.51 2.34
N LEU A 116 -32.91 6.54 3.59
CA LEU A 116 -32.46 5.37 4.35
C LEU A 116 -33.49 4.94 5.40
N ALA A 117 -34.68 5.51 5.32
CA ALA A 117 -35.78 5.19 6.22
C ALA A 117 -36.48 3.88 5.85
N LEU A 118 -36.91 3.15 6.85
CA LEU A 118 -37.76 1.96 6.69
C LEU A 118 -38.94 2.05 7.66
N PRO A 119 -40.21 2.20 7.16
CA PRO A 119 -40.60 2.42 5.76
C PRO A 119 -40.08 3.74 5.18
N ARG A 120 -40.18 3.92 3.85
CA ARG A 120 -39.65 5.08 3.14
C ARG A 120 -40.20 6.40 3.65
N ALA A 121 -39.32 7.35 3.87
CA ALA A 121 -39.66 8.72 4.30
C ALA A 121 -39.90 9.68 3.11
N VAL A 122 -39.48 9.29 1.90
CA VAL A 122 -39.66 10.06 0.68
C VAL A 122 -40.51 9.27 -0.32
N ASP A 123 -41.51 9.91 -0.93
CA ASP A 123 -42.30 9.32 -2.01
C ASP A 123 -41.38 8.98 -3.21
N PRO A 124 -41.39 7.75 -3.72
CA PRO A 124 -40.58 7.36 -4.87
C PRO A 124 -40.74 8.25 -6.10
N ARG A 125 -41.94 8.83 -6.32
CA ARG A 125 -42.20 9.76 -7.41
C ARG A 125 -41.44 11.07 -7.32
N ALA A 126 -40.84 11.39 -6.16
CA ALA A 126 -39.91 12.51 -6.03
C ALA A 126 -38.69 12.37 -6.97
N GLY A 127 -38.27 11.15 -7.26
CA GLY A 127 -37.17 10.88 -8.21
C GLY A 127 -37.50 11.17 -9.67
N GLU A 128 -38.76 11.37 -10.03
CA GLU A 128 -39.24 11.76 -11.36
C GLU A 128 -39.16 13.27 -11.60
N ILE A 129 -38.93 14.05 -10.52
CA ILE A 129 -38.84 15.51 -10.62
C ILE A 129 -37.45 15.90 -11.12
N ASP A 130 -37.41 16.67 -12.20
CA ASP A 130 -36.15 17.14 -12.77
C ASP A 130 -35.25 17.83 -11.74
N GLY A 131 -33.97 17.43 -11.72
CA GLY A 131 -32.96 17.93 -10.77
C GLY A 131 -33.09 17.40 -9.33
N VAL A 132 -33.96 16.41 -9.09
CA VAL A 132 -34.03 15.65 -7.83
C VAL A 132 -33.44 14.25 -8.07
N TYR A 133 -32.42 13.91 -7.33
CA TYR A 133 -31.75 12.61 -7.39
C TYR A 133 -32.11 11.82 -6.14
N LEU A 134 -33.12 10.98 -6.22
CA LEU A 134 -33.52 10.11 -5.13
C LEU A 134 -32.73 8.80 -5.17
N LYS A 135 -32.12 8.46 -4.05
CA LYS A 135 -31.42 7.19 -3.81
C LYS A 135 -31.91 6.57 -2.52
N ASN A 136 -32.16 5.29 -2.53
CA ASN A 136 -32.60 4.52 -1.38
C ASN A 136 -31.52 3.53 -0.89
N LEU A 137 -31.85 2.70 0.09
CA LEU A 137 -30.94 1.72 0.66
C LEU A 137 -30.49 0.67 -0.37
N ASP A 138 -31.38 0.25 -1.29
CA ASP A 138 -31.05 -0.72 -2.33
C ASP A 138 -30.06 -0.14 -3.36
N ASP A 139 -30.24 1.13 -3.72
CA ASP A 139 -29.31 1.86 -4.59
C ASP A 139 -27.92 1.94 -3.96
N LEU A 140 -27.84 2.19 -2.64
CA LEU A 140 -26.57 2.22 -1.93
C LEU A 140 -25.91 0.83 -1.89
N ALA A 141 -26.70 -0.22 -1.67
CA ALA A 141 -26.19 -1.60 -1.73
C ALA A 141 -25.61 -1.95 -3.12
N ALA A 142 -26.26 -1.47 -4.20
CA ALA A 142 -25.73 -1.64 -5.56
C ALA A 142 -24.39 -0.92 -5.77
N VAL A 143 -24.24 0.30 -5.24
CA VAL A 143 -22.97 1.04 -5.28
C VAL A 143 -21.87 0.33 -4.51
N ILE A 144 -22.19 -0.22 -3.33
CA ILE A 144 -21.23 -1.00 -2.52
C ILE A 144 -20.76 -2.22 -3.30
N ARG A 145 -21.68 -3.01 -3.88
CA ARG A 145 -21.32 -4.18 -4.69
C ARG A 145 -20.43 -3.83 -5.88
N SER A 146 -20.74 -2.72 -6.56
CA SER A 146 -19.91 -2.25 -7.68
C SER A 146 -18.49 -1.85 -7.23
N ASN A 147 -18.37 -1.15 -6.11
CA ASN A 147 -17.06 -0.77 -5.55
C ASN A 147 -16.26 -2.01 -5.08
N GLU A 148 -16.94 -3.02 -4.52
CA GLU A 148 -16.29 -4.29 -4.15
C GLU A 148 -15.79 -5.05 -5.36
N ALA A 149 -16.57 -5.10 -6.44
CA ALA A 149 -16.14 -5.70 -7.69
C ALA A 149 -14.89 -5.01 -8.24
N GLN A 150 -14.88 -3.68 -8.30
CA GLN A 150 -13.71 -2.91 -8.72
C GLN A 150 -12.48 -3.16 -7.84
N ARG A 151 -12.66 -3.28 -6.52
CA ARG A 151 -11.54 -3.62 -5.60
C ARG A 151 -11.00 -5.01 -5.87
N ARG A 152 -11.87 -6.00 -6.14
CA ARG A 152 -11.44 -7.37 -6.49
C ARG A 152 -10.61 -7.39 -7.77
N ASP A 153 -10.93 -6.56 -8.75
CA ASP A 153 -10.16 -6.46 -9.99
C ASP A 153 -8.78 -5.82 -9.79
N GLU A 154 -8.61 -5.01 -8.75
CA GLU A 154 -7.31 -4.41 -8.40
C GLU A 154 -6.40 -5.35 -7.57
N VAL A 155 -6.96 -6.35 -6.86
CA VAL A 155 -6.18 -7.29 -6.04
C VAL A 155 -5.11 -8.03 -6.84
N PRO A 156 -5.40 -8.62 -8.03
CA PRO A 156 -4.38 -9.31 -8.82
C PRO A 156 -3.23 -8.39 -9.27
N LYS A 157 -3.53 -7.12 -9.52
CA LYS A 157 -2.50 -6.12 -9.88
C LYS A 157 -1.58 -5.82 -8.70
N ALA A 158 -2.16 -5.70 -7.50
CA ALA A 158 -1.39 -5.50 -6.28
C ALA A 158 -0.52 -6.74 -5.97
N GLU A 159 -1.08 -7.94 -6.08
CA GLU A 159 -0.35 -9.20 -5.91
C GLU A 159 0.81 -9.32 -6.90
N ALA A 160 0.59 -9.01 -8.18
CA ALA A 160 1.65 -9.01 -9.19
C ALA A 160 2.75 -7.98 -8.89
N LEU A 161 2.42 -6.84 -8.29
CA LEU A 161 3.39 -5.84 -7.86
C LEU A 161 4.23 -6.35 -6.69
N VAL A 162 3.59 -6.95 -5.68
CA VAL A 162 4.26 -7.58 -4.53
C VAL A 162 5.19 -8.69 -5.00
N GLN A 163 4.70 -9.58 -5.90
CA GLN A 163 5.51 -10.69 -6.42
C GLN A 163 6.77 -10.17 -7.13
N ARG A 164 6.65 -9.19 -8.03
CA ARG A 164 7.82 -8.57 -8.68
C ARG A 164 8.81 -7.97 -7.69
N GLY A 165 8.30 -7.31 -6.63
CA GLY A 165 9.15 -6.76 -5.58
C GLY A 165 9.88 -7.84 -4.79
N THR A 166 9.19 -8.93 -4.50
CA THR A 166 9.76 -10.10 -3.81
C THR A 166 10.84 -10.77 -4.65
N ASP A 167 10.57 -11.00 -5.93
CA ASP A 167 11.53 -11.60 -6.84
C ASP A 167 12.80 -10.74 -6.96
N ALA A 168 12.64 -9.43 -7.17
CA ALA A 168 13.76 -8.50 -7.23
C ALA A 168 14.58 -8.45 -5.92
N TYR A 169 13.91 -8.53 -4.75
CA TYR A 169 14.57 -8.59 -3.46
C TYR A 169 15.37 -9.90 -3.28
N LEU A 170 14.77 -11.03 -3.65
CA LEU A 170 15.44 -12.32 -3.58
C LEU A 170 16.66 -12.37 -4.51
N ASP A 171 16.57 -11.84 -5.73
CA ASP A 171 17.70 -11.76 -6.66
C ASP A 171 18.81 -10.86 -6.11
N TRP A 172 18.48 -9.74 -5.50
CA TRP A 172 19.45 -8.90 -4.81
C TRP A 172 20.12 -9.62 -3.64
N LEU A 173 19.34 -10.33 -2.81
CA LEU A 173 19.86 -11.08 -1.66
C LEU A 173 20.80 -12.21 -2.10
N ARG A 174 20.46 -12.92 -3.17
CA ARG A 174 21.31 -13.95 -3.77
C ARG A 174 22.62 -13.36 -4.30
N GLY A 175 22.56 -12.21 -4.96
CA GLY A 175 23.75 -11.49 -5.45
C GLY A 175 24.74 -11.16 -4.35
N LEU A 176 24.28 -10.89 -3.13
CA LEU A 176 25.16 -10.63 -1.99
C LEU A 176 26.02 -11.84 -1.60
N SER A 177 25.53 -13.07 -1.78
CA SER A 177 26.28 -14.29 -1.42
C SER A 177 27.43 -14.61 -2.37
N VAL A 178 27.34 -14.12 -3.61
CA VAL A 178 28.35 -14.37 -4.68
C VAL A 178 29.43 -13.30 -4.71
N GLU A 179 29.12 -12.08 -4.30
CA GLU A 179 30.04 -10.93 -4.41
C GLU A 179 31.37 -11.14 -3.68
N PRO A 180 31.44 -11.74 -2.46
CA PRO A 180 32.72 -12.06 -1.82
C PRO A 180 33.56 -13.00 -2.67
N THR A 181 33.00 -14.08 -3.20
CA THR A 181 33.72 -15.06 -4.03
C THR A 181 34.28 -14.45 -5.31
N VAL A 182 33.49 -13.59 -5.98
CA VAL A 182 33.97 -12.88 -7.19
C VAL A 182 35.08 -11.90 -6.84
N ARG A 183 35.01 -11.23 -5.70
CA ARG A 183 36.05 -10.30 -5.23
C ARG A 183 37.34 -11.04 -4.91
N ASP A 184 37.26 -12.11 -4.12
CA ASP A 184 38.42 -12.92 -3.72
C ASP A 184 39.14 -13.49 -4.95
N LEU A 185 38.38 -13.99 -5.93
CA LEU A 185 38.94 -14.49 -7.19
C LEU A 185 39.66 -13.38 -7.93
N ARG A 186 39.10 -12.20 -8.04
CA ARG A 186 39.72 -11.05 -8.73
C ARG A 186 40.99 -10.59 -8.03
N ASP A 187 40.95 -10.46 -6.72
CA ASP A 187 42.10 -10.02 -5.94
C ASP A 187 43.26 -10.99 -6.03
N ARG A 188 42.97 -12.29 -6.13
CA ARG A 188 43.97 -13.33 -6.32
C ARG A 188 44.64 -13.26 -7.69
N PHE A 189 43.87 -13.18 -8.78
CA PHE A 189 44.44 -13.03 -10.11
C PHE A 189 45.27 -11.74 -10.24
N GLU A 190 44.85 -10.69 -9.59
CA GLU A 190 45.58 -9.42 -9.57
C GLU A 190 46.87 -9.51 -8.75
N ARG A 191 46.89 -10.33 -7.71
CA ARG A 191 48.12 -10.61 -6.93
C ARG A 191 49.14 -11.36 -7.77
N VAL A 192 48.75 -12.49 -8.34
CA VAL A 192 49.64 -13.28 -9.24
C VAL A 192 50.16 -12.40 -10.38
N ARG A 193 49.32 -11.62 -11.01
CA ARG A 193 49.75 -10.68 -12.06
C ARG A 193 50.82 -9.71 -11.57
N ARG A 194 50.67 -9.17 -10.36
CA ARG A 194 51.65 -8.21 -9.82
C ARG A 194 52.99 -8.91 -9.51
N GLU A 195 52.95 -10.10 -8.98
CA GLU A 195 54.13 -10.90 -8.67
C GLU A 195 54.91 -11.16 -9.96
N GLU A 196 54.28 -11.67 -11.00
CA GLU A 196 54.90 -11.93 -12.31
C GLU A 196 55.47 -10.65 -12.96
N LEU A 197 54.75 -9.51 -12.84
CA LEU A 197 55.26 -8.24 -13.37
C LEU A 197 56.46 -7.71 -12.63
N GLU A 198 56.55 -7.87 -11.32
CA GLU A 198 57.72 -7.46 -10.55
C GLU A 198 58.96 -8.35 -10.85
N GLU A 199 58.76 -9.64 -11.09
CA GLU A 199 59.87 -10.53 -11.55
C GLU A 199 60.43 -10.12 -12.90
N LEU A 200 59.59 -9.66 -13.84
CA LEU A 200 59.99 -9.22 -15.15
C LEU A 200 60.59 -7.80 -15.16
N ARG A 201 60.38 -7.02 -14.11
CA ARG A 201 60.79 -5.62 -14.03
C ARG A 201 62.27 -5.32 -14.30
N PRO A 202 63.22 -6.15 -13.83
CA PRO A 202 64.65 -5.87 -14.08
C PRO A 202 65.06 -5.90 -15.56
N GLY A 203 64.27 -6.56 -16.40
CA GLY A 203 64.55 -6.71 -17.87
C GLY A 203 63.80 -5.73 -18.77
N LEU A 204 62.99 -4.84 -18.19
CA LEU A 204 62.08 -3.98 -18.94
C LEU A 204 62.36 -2.50 -18.69
N ASP A 205 62.29 -1.67 -19.75
CA ASP A 205 62.22 -0.24 -19.60
C ASP A 205 60.84 0.21 -19.10
N ALA A 206 60.74 1.47 -18.68
CA ALA A 206 59.51 1.99 -18.06
C ALA A 206 58.29 1.96 -18.99
N GLU A 207 58.52 2.14 -20.33
CA GLU A 207 57.44 2.13 -21.31
C GLU A 207 56.95 0.71 -21.58
N ALA A 208 57.84 -0.24 -21.75
CA ALA A 208 57.54 -1.67 -21.93
C ALA A 208 56.81 -2.23 -20.70
N PHE A 209 57.26 -1.88 -19.48
CA PHE A 209 56.61 -2.27 -18.25
C PHE A 209 55.17 -1.73 -18.18
N ALA A 210 54.93 -0.45 -18.46
CA ALA A 210 53.59 0.15 -18.45
C ALA A 210 52.66 -0.48 -19.49
N ARG A 211 53.18 -0.83 -20.69
CA ARG A 211 52.41 -1.53 -21.72
C ARG A 211 52.02 -2.94 -21.29
N LEU A 212 52.92 -3.67 -20.67
CA LEU A 212 52.69 -5.03 -20.17
C LEU A 212 51.74 -5.02 -19.00
N ASP A 213 51.85 -4.07 -18.05
CA ASP A 213 50.89 -3.86 -16.94
C ASP A 213 49.49 -3.62 -17.50
N ALA A 214 49.34 -2.70 -18.44
CA ALA A 214 48.03 -2.40 -19.01
C ALA A 214 47.46 -3.59 -19.83
N ALA A 215 48.30 -4.36 -20.53
CA ALA A 215 47.85 -5.51 -21.31
C ALA A 215 47.37 -6.66 -20.41
N THR A 216 48.13 -7.00 -19.38
CA THR A 216 47.82 -8.08 -18.44
C THR A 216 46.59 -7.74 -17.58
N ARG A 217 46.44 -6.48 -17.17
CA ARG A 217 45.23 -6.02 -16.48
C ARG A 217 43.96 -6.17 -17.33
N ARG A 218 44.05 -5.81 -18.62
CA ARG A 218 42.94 -6.03 -19.57
C ARG A 218 42.68 -7.52 -19.80
N LEU A 219 43.71 -8.34 -19.86
CA LEU A 219 43.55 -9.79 -20.02
C LEU A 219 42.78 -10.40 -18.87
N ILE A 220 43.17 -10.12 -17.62
CA ILE A 220 42.49 -10.60 -16.42
C ILE A 220 41.03 -10.12 -16.40
N ALA A 221 40.80 -8.83 -16.68
CA ALA A 221 39.44 -8.29 -16.73
C ALA A 221 38.53 -9.00 -17.73
N ARG A 222 39.08 -9.35 -18.92
CA ARG A 222 38.35 -10.11 -19.96
C ARG A 222 38.12 -11.57 -19.56
N LEU A 223 39.10 -12.24 -18.98
CA LEU A 223 38.99 -13.63 -18.53
C LEU A 223 37.99 -13.81 -17.41
N LEU A 224 37.95 -12.86 -16.45
CA LEU A 224 37.02 -12.90 -15.32
C LEU A 224 35.62 -12.36 -15.61
N HIS A 225 35.44 -11.70 -16.77
CA HIS A 225 34.15 -11.08 -17.09
C HIS A 225 33.02 -12.11 -17.20
N ALA A 226 33.19 -13.12 -18.04
CA ALA A 226 32.18 -14.15 -18.28
C ALA A 226 31.89 -15.00 -17.02
N PRO A 227 32.90 -15.55 -16.31
CA PRO A 227 32.69 -16.27 -15.07
C PRO A 227 31.96 -15.43 -14.00
N SER A 228 32.38 -14.18 -13.79
CA SER A 228 31.73 -13.28 -12.81
C SER A 228 30.30 -12.93 -13.19
N ALA A 229 30.01 -12.75 -14.49
CA ALA A 229 28.65 -12.47 -14.97
C ALA A 229 27.74 -13.71 -14.83
N ASN A 230 28.26 -14.89 -15.11
CA ASN A 230 27.49 -16.14 -14.98
C ASN A 230 27.23 -16.46 -13.50
N LEU A 231 28.19 -16.30 -12.60
CA LEU A 231 28.02 -16.47 -11.18
C LEU A 231 26.94 -15.53 -10.60
N ARG A 232 26.74 -14.36 -11.19
CA ARG A 232 25.69 -13.42 -10.76
C ARG A 232 24.31 -13.69 -11.35
N ARG A 233 24.25 -14.40 -12.49
CA ARG A 233 23.00 -14.61 -13.24
C ARG A 233 22.38 -15.99 -13.04
N ASP A 234 23.17 -16.98 -12.75
CA ASP A 234 22.73 -18.38 -12.67
C ASP A 234 22.53 -18.78 -11.22
N ASP A 235 21.27 -18.84 -10.82
CA ASP A 235 20.85 -19.21 -9.47
C ASP A 235 21.34 -20.62 -9.04
N SER A 236 21.55 -21.51 -10.00
CA SER A 236 22.08 -22.85 -9.71
C SER A 236 23.53 -22.82 -9.21
N LEU A 237 24.26 -21.74 -9.48
CA LEU A 237 25.65 -21.52 -9.04
C LEU A 237 25.74 -20.83 -7.66
N HIS A 238 24.61 -20.43 -7.05
CA HIS A 238 24.56 -19.82 -5.74
C HIS A 238 24.54 -20.84 -4.58
N ASP A 239 24.62 -22.12 -4.89
CA ASP A 239 24.75 -23.16 -3.85
C ASP A 239 26.05 -22.89 -3.03
N PRO A 240 25.95 -22.76 -1.69
CA PRO A 240 27.11 -22.54 -0.82
C PRO A 240 28.20 -23.60 -0.97
N ARG A 241 27.81 -24.83 -1.35
CA ARG A 241 28.76 -25.93 -1.60
C ARG A 241 29.57 -25.70 -2.87
N LEU A 242 28.92 -25.21 -3.94
CA LEU A 242 29.59 -24.87 -5.21
C LEU A 242 30.51 -23.66 -5.03
N LEU A 243 30.04 -22.61 -4.34
CA LEU A 243 30.85 -21.43 -4.04
C LEU A 243 32.08 -21.79 -3.19
N GLY A 244 31.90 -22.62 -2.16
CA GLY A 244 33.01 -23.12 -1.34
C GLY A 244 33.96 -24.05 -2.11
N MET A 245 33.48 -24.81 -3.10
CA MET A 245 34.32 -25.60 -3.98
C MET A 245 35.12 -24.71 -4.94
N LEU A 246 34.52 -23.68 -5.50
CA LEU A 246 35.22 -22.69 -6.32
C LEU A 246 36.30 -21.96 -5.51
N GLN A 247 36.02 -21.56 -4.29
CA GLN A 247 37.03 -20.95 -3.41
C GLN A 247 38.24 -21.89 -3.21
N ARG A 248 37.99 -23.17 -2.88
CA ARG A 248 39.06 -24.18 -2.69
C ARG A 248 39.84 -24.49 -3.96
N LEU A 249 39.22 -24.49 -5.15
CA LEU A 249 39.93 -24.70 -6.43
C LEU A 249 40.98 -23.62 -6.71
N PHE A 250 40.81 -22.46 -6.12
CA PHE A 250 41.72 -21.33 -6.27
C PHE A 250 42.53 -21.04 -4.99
N GLU A 251 42.40 -21.85 -3.93
CA GLU A 251 43.29 -21.80 -2.75
C GLU A 251 44.62 -22.40 -3.13
N GLU A 252 45.72 -21.66 -2.95
CA GLU A 252 47.06 -22.22 -3.04
C GLU A 252 47.29 -23.16 -1.87
N GLU A 253 47.84 -24.34 -2.13
CA GLU A 253 48.46 -25.14 -1.09
C GLU A 253 49.57 -24.30 -0.48
N ARG A 254 49.37 -23.88 0.78
CA ARG A 254 50.48 -23.30 1.55
C ARG A 254 51.54 -24.36 1.65
N PRO A 255 52.78 -24.12 1.11
CA PRO A 255 53.86 -25.05 1.32
C PRO A 255 54.18 -25.05 2.84
N GLY A 256 53.70 -26.05 3.56
CA GLY A 256 53.92 -26.18 5.00
C GLY A 256 52.87 -26.92 5.82
N SER A 257 51.73 -27.31 5.25
CA SER A 257 50.84 -28.28 5.93
C SER A 257 51.09 -29.68 5.41
N ALA A 258 52.30 -30.20 5.72
CA ALA A 258 52.51 -31.63 5.65
C ALA A 258 51.50 -32.29 6.58
N SER A 259 50.67 -33.17 6.01
CA SER A 259 49.76 -34.04 6.70
C SER A 259 50.44 -34.64 7.94
N GLU A 260 50.03 -34.23 9.11
CA GLU A 260 50.25 -35.06 10.29
C GLU A 260 49.52 -36.37 10.03
N ASP A 261 50.30 -37.42 9.83
CA ASP A 261 49.85 -38.77 9.57
C ASP A 261 48.95 -39.23 10.75
N PRO A 262 47.72 -39.68 10.50
CA PRO A 262 46.84 -40.14 11.55
C PRO A 262 47.39 -41.34 12.36
N GLU A 263 48.44 -42.00 11.84
CA GLU A 263 49.05 -43.15 12.50
C GLU A 263 50.00 -42.75 13.67
N GLU A 264 50.46 -41.49 13.74
CA GLU A 264 51.33 -41.04 14.83
C GLU A 264 50.56 -40.73 16.14
N ARG A 265 49.29 -40.33 16.03
CA ARG A 265 48.39 -40.13 17.22
C ARG A 265 47.95 -41.43 17.89
N ALA A 266 48.00 -42.54 17.19
CA ALA A 266 47.59 -43.84 17.74
C ALA A 266 48.71 -44.48 18.57
N ARG A 267 49.95 -43.99 18.53
CA ARG A 267 51.06 -44.57 19.28
C ARG A 267 51.36 -43.89 20.61
N GLU A 268 50.85 -42.68 20.87
CA GLU A 268 51.05 -41.96 22.14
C GLU A 268 49.95 -42.21 23.18
N SER A 269 48.89 -43.00 22.86
CA SER A 269 47.79 -43.29 23.80
C SER A 269 47.90 -44.65 24.52
N ASP A 270 48.99 -45.39 24.30
CA ASP A 270 49.15 -46.76 24.87
C ASP A 270 50.30 -46.91 25.87
N GLU A 271 50.71 -45.84 26.54
CA GLU A 271 51.58 -45.96 27.74
C GLU A 271 50.79 -45.62 29.00
N ASP A 272 50.31 -46.71 29.61
CA ASP A 272 49.73 -46.86 30.97
C ASP A 272 50.66 -46.37 32.02
N PRO A 273 50.17 -45.73 33.08
CA PRO A 273 50.77 -45.72 34.37
C PRO A 273 49.97 -46.51 35.40
N ALA A 274 50.32 -47.73 35.60
CA ALA A 274 50.19 -48.30 36.92
C ALA A 274 51.18 -47.64 37.91
N HIS A 275 50.72 -47.11 39.00
CA HIS A 275 51.18 -47.09 40.39
C HIS A 275 50.87 -45.77 41.13
N ARG A 276 50.01 -45.97 42.05
CA ARG A 276 49.76 -45.48 43.44
C ARG A 276 48.56 -44.54 43.59
#